data_be67d69377c01de834f4e16e1a7bedcc
#
_entry.id   be67d69377c01de834f4e16e1a7bedcc
#
_cell.length_a   1.000
_cell.length_b   1.000
_cell.length_c   1.000
_cell.angle_alpha   90.00
_cell.angle_beta   90.00
_cell.angle_gamma   90.00
#
_symmetry.space_group_name_H-M   'P 1'
#
loop_
_entity.id
_entity.type
_entity.pdbx_description
1 polymer ?
#
loop_
_entity_poly.entity_id
_entity_poly.type
_entity_poly.pdbx_seq_one_letter_code
_entity_poly.pdbx_strand_id
1 'polypeptide(L)'
;MVMRFFLNVLTRDLPTTLPVWGALADSQTWPDHTYVFSKNYISSAGLILRVYTGEISIMLNHVLGFRPLSRPLPVTAMDGPMIIKELDHKPAVYYYDKYIHTPDFQEQSLPFPLIQQYDGYDHAHLPQGRTLDGGI
;
A
#
# COMPACT_ATOMS: atom_id res chain seq x y z
N MET A 1 6.88 -7.19 -2.08
CA MET A 1 7.48 -8.32 -2.84
C MET A 1 6.80 -9.67 -2.54
N VAL A 2 6.59 -10.05 -1.29
CA VAL A 2 6.04 -11.36 -0.87
C VAL A 2 4.62 -11.62 -1.39
N MET A 3 3.70 -10.67 -1.28
CA MET A 3 2.29 -10.85 -1.72
C MET A 3 2.17 -11.15 -3.22
N ARG A 4 2.95 -10.44 -4.06
CA ARG A 4 2.95 -10.69 -5.51
C ARG A 4 3.44 -12.09 -5.87
N PHE A 5 4.42 -12.60 -5.12
CA PHE A 5 4.91 -13.95 -5.28
C PHE A 5 3.83 -14.97 -4.93
N PHE A 6 3.15 -14.83 -3.79
CA PHE A 6 2.07 -15.72 -3.38
C PHE A 6 0.90 -15.72 -4.37
N LEU A 7 0.45 -14.55 -4.79
CA LEU A 7 -0.61 -14.44 -5.79
C LEU A 7 -0.21 -15.13 -7.10
N ASN A 8 1.00 -14.89 -7.60
CA ASN A 8 1.46 -15.54 -8.83
C ASN A 8 1.52 -17.07 -8.72
N VAL A 9 1.93 -17.60 -7.57
CA VAL A 9 1.94 -19.07 -7.35
C VAL A 9 0.54 -19.63 -7.29
N LEU A 10 -0.37 -18.95 -6.55
CA LEU A 10 -1.75 -19.40 -6.41
C LEU A 10 -2.56 -19.31 -7.71
N THR A 11 -2.26 -18.30 -8.53
CA THR A 11 -3.04 -18.05 -9.75
C THR A 11 -2.44 -18.62 -11.02
N ARG A 12 -1.21 -19.16 -10.95
CA ARG A 12 -0.48 -19.66 -12.13
C ARG A 12 -1.27 -20.64 -12.97
N ASP A 13 -1.96 -21.56 -12.31
CA ASP A 13 -2.70 -22.65 -12.95
C ASP A 13 -4.22 -22.41 -12.95
N LEU A 14 -4.65 -21.21 -12.54
CA LEU A 14 -6.07 -20.82 -12.56
C LEU A 14 -6.44 -20.10 -13.86
N PRO A 15 -7.68 -20.21 -14.33
CA PRO A 15 -8.15 -19.41 -15.45
C PRO A 15 -8.02 -17.91 -15.14
N THR A 16 -7.54 -17.14 -16.11
CA THR A 16 -7.39 -15.67 -15.96
C THR A 16 -8.71 -14.94 -15.73
N THR A 17 -9.82 -15.57 -16.03
CA THR A 17 -11.17 -15.05 -15.79
C THR A 17 -11.66 -15.28 -14.36
N LEU A 18 -10.94 -16.08 -13.55
CA LEU A 18 -11.31 -16.31 -12.17
C LEU A 18 -10.88 -15.11 -11.31
N PRO A 19 -11.81 -14.37 -10.67
CA PRO A 19 -11.45 -13.28 -9.79
C PRO A 19 -10.77 -13.82 -8.53
N VAL A 20 -9.54 -13.36 -8.30
CA VAL A 20 -8.76 -13.67 -7.09
C VAL A 20 -8.39 -12.38 -6.41
N TRP A 21 -8.68 -12.28 -5.13
CA TRP A 21 -8.37 -11.12 -4.32
C TRP A 21 -7.99 -11.51 -2.90
N GLY A 22 -7.27 -10.65 -2.21
CA GLY A 22 -6.83 -10.90 -0.85
C GLY A 22 -5.97 -9.79 -0.29
N ALA A 23 -5.56 -9.94 0.95
CA ALA A 23 -4.67 -9.03 1.64
C ALA A 23 -3.67 -9.81 2.49
N LEU A 24 -2.55 -9.20 2.80
CA LEU A 24 -1.63 -9.68 3.83
C LEU A 24 -2.16 -9.27 5.21
N ALA A 25 -1.99 -10.14 6.19
CA ALA A 25 -2.12 -9.74 7.58
C ALA A 25 -0.99 -8.76 7.93
N ASP A 26 -1.31 -7.69 8.61
CA ASP A 26 -0.38 -6.65 9.01
C ASP A 26 -0.46 -6.40 10.51
N SER A 27 0.55 -5.73 11.08
CA SER A 27 0.62 -5.32 12.47
C SER A 27 0.93 -3.84 12.57
N GLN A 28 0.36 -3.16 13.54
CA GLN A 28 0.64 -1.75 13.81
C GLN A 28 2.04 -1.52 14.35
N THR A 29 2.63 -2.55 14.97
CA THR A 29 3.95 -2.49 15.58
C THR A 29 4.90 -3.46 14.89
N TRP A 30 5.90 -2.94 14.20
CA TRP A 30 6.98 -3.73 13.61
C TRP A 30 8.08 -4.00 14.66
N PRO A 31 8.57 -5.24 14.86
CA PRO A 31 8.36 -6.47 14.09
C PRO A 31 7.36 -7.47 14.69
N ASP A 32 6.24 -7.02 15.20
CA ASP A 32 5.27 -7.88 15.86
C ASP A 32 4.71 -8.98 14.96
N HIS A 33 4.13 -9.97 15.62
CA HIS A 33 3.52 -11.10 14.93
C HIS A 33 2.23 -10.68 14.23
N THR A 34 2.09 -11.04 12.98
CA THR A 34 0.84 -10.95 12.25
C THR A 34 0.08 -12.27 12.35
N TYR A 35 -1.24 -12.23 12.31
CA TYR A 35 -2.06 -13.42 12.46
C TYR A 35 -3.10 -13.51 11.36
N VAL A 36 -3.31 -14.72 10.87
CA VAL A 36 -4.47 -15.08 10.07
C VAL A 36 -5.42 -15.92 10.93
N PHE A 37 -6.71 -15.68 10.80
CA PHE A 37 -7.70 -16.38 11.62
C PHE A 37 -8.96 -16.76 10.83
N SER A 38 -9.54 -17.86 11.20
CA SER A 38 -10.85 -18.32 10.77
C SER A 38 -11.61 -18.82 12.01
N LYS A 39 -12.88 -19.19 11.88
CA LYS A 39 -13.76 -19.50 13.01
C LYS A 39 -13.10 -20.27 14.17
N ASN A 40 -12.27 -21.28 13.87
CA ASN A 40 -11.64 -22.16 14.85
C ASN A 40 -10.12 -22.27 14.66
N TYR A 41 -9.51 -21.30 13.98
CA TYR A 41 -8.08 -21.36 13.61
C TYR A 41 -7.45 -19.99 13.70
N ILE A 42 -6.29 -19.93 14.36
CA ILE A 42 -5.42 -18.76 14.43
C ILE A 42 -4.01 -19.23 14.19
N SER A 43 -3.26 -18.53 13.34
CA SER A 43 -1.85 -18.82 13.09
C SER A 43 -1.09 -17.55 12.75
N SER A 44 0.15 -17.46 13.24
CA SER A 44 1.11 -16.42 12.85
C SER A 44 1.87 -16.77 11.57
N ALA A 45 1.75 -17.99 11.07
CA ALA A 45 2.36 -18.44 9.82
C ALA A 45 1.34 -19.30 9.07
N GLY A 46 0.61 -18.69 8.15
CA GLY A 46 -0.42 -19.42 7.41
C GLY A 46 -1.13 -18.58 6.35
N LEU A 47 -1.99 -19.25 5.61
CA LEU A 47 -2.85 -18.68 4.60
C LEU A 47 -4.27 -19.19 4.83
N ILE A 48 -5.24 -18.31 4.72
CA ILE A 48 -6.65 -18.68 4.67
C ILE A 48 -7.16 -18.45 3.26
N LEU A 49 -7.60 -19.51 2.62
CA LEU A 49 -8.21 -19.47 1.31
C LEU A 49 -9.72 -19.75 1.44
N ARG A 50 -10.53 -18.90 0.81
CA ARG A 50 -11.96 -19.14 0.64
C ARG A 50 -12.27 -19.28 -0.84
N VAL A 51 -12.97 -20.33 -1.19
CA VAL A 51 -13.45 -20.58 -2.54
C VAL A 51 -14.96 -20.47 -2.53
N TYR A 52 -15.49 -19.68 -3.44
CA TYR A 52 -16.93 -19.52 -3.67
C TYR A 52 -17.29 -20.21 -4.98
N THR A 53 -18.35 -21.01 -4.98
CA THR A 53 -18.84 -21.73 -6.15
C THR A 53 -20.34 -21.52 -6.32
N GLY A 54 -20.83 -21.57 -7.56
CA GLY A 54 -22.24 -21.39 -7.91
C GLY A 54 -22.48 -20.14 -8.75
N GLU A 55 -23.73 -19.78 -8.96
CA GLU A 55 -24.12 -18.56 -9.66
C GLU A 55 -23.95 -17.35 -8.73
N ILE A 56 -22.75 -16.80 -8.68
CA ILE A 56 -22.41 -15.65 -7.84
C ILE A 56 -21.83 -14.53 -8.69
N SER A 57 -22.17 -13.29 -8.35
CA SER A 57 -21.51 -12.11 -8.87
C SER A 57 -20.66 -11.49 -7.75
N ILE A 58 -19.39 -11.26 -8.03
CA ILE A 58 -18.46 -10.66 -7.06
C ILE A 58 -18.12 -9.27 -7.52
N MET A 59 -18.38 -8.29 -6.67
CA MET A 59 -17.92 -6.91 -6.84
C MET A 59 -16.79 -6.66 -5.84
N LEU A 60 -15.64 -6.26 -6.36
CA LEU A 60 -14.49 -5.88 -5.54
C LEU A 60 -14.44 -4.36 -5.46
N ASN A 61 -14.26 -3.84 -4.26
CA ASN A 61 -14.03 -2.43 -4.03
C ASN A 61 -12.87 -2.25 -3.07
N HIS A 62 -12.08 -1.23 -3.30
CA HIS A 62 -10.92 -0.87 -2.48
C HIS A 62 -11.06 0.59 -2.04
N VAL A 63 -11.08 0.81 -0.74
CA VAL A 63 -11.15 2.14 -0.13
C VAL A 63 -10.04 2.27 0.89
N LEU A 64 -9.15 3.21 0.67
CA LEU A 64 -8.02 3.47 1.58
C LEU A 64 -8.43 4.22 2.86
N GLY A 65 -9.57 4.94 2.84
CA GLY A 65 -10.06 5.69 4.00
C GLY A 65 -9.32 7.01 4.27
N PHE A 66 -8.36 7.38 3.44
CA PHE A 66 -7.63 8.65 3.57
C PHE A 66 -8.39 9.81 2.93
N ARG A 67 -8.17 11.01 3.46
CA ARG A 67 -8.63 12.27 2.86
C ARG A 67 -7.43 13.04 2.32
N PRO A 68 -7.50 13.58 1.09
CA PRO A 68 -6.43 14.39 0.55
C PRO A 68 -6.14 15.61 1.43
N LEU A 69 -4.87 15.87 1.71
CA LEU A 69 -4.40 17.08 2.37
C LEU A 69 -4.04 18.18 1.37
N SER A 70 -3.88 17.82 0.09
CA SER A 70 -3.56 18.76 -0.99
C SER A 70 -4.32 18.42 -2.27
N ARG A 71 -4.27 19.32 -3.24
CA ARG A 71 -4.57 18.97 -4.62
C ARG A 71 -3.57 17.92 -5.13
N PRO A 72 -3.90 17.15 -6.17
CA PRO A 72 -2.91 16.31 -6.84
C PRO A 72 -1.68 17.12 -7.26
N LEU A 73 -0.51 16.56 -7.01
CA LEU A 73 0.77 17.17 -7.33
C LEU A 73 1.49 16.30 -8.36
N PRO A 74 1.97 16.86 -9.48
CA PRO A 74 2.75 16.09 -10.43
C PRO A 74 4.10 15.71 -9.82
N VAL A 75 4.56 14.47 -10.05
CA VAL A 75 5.93 14.08 -9.78
C VAL A 75 6.80 14.68 -10.88
N THR A 76 7.69 15.60 -10.53
CA THR A 76 8.52 16.34 -11.47
C THR A 76 9.98 15.88 -11.52
N ALA A 77 10.46 15.19 -10.52
CA ALA A 77 11.76 14.52 -10.53
C ALA A 77 11.75 13.25 -9.67
N MET A 78 12.46 12.23 -10.15
CA MET A 78 12.69 10.97 -9.45
C MET A 78 14.17 10.59 -9.51
N ASP A 79 14.61 9.82 -8.53
CA ASP A 79 15.90 9.13 -8.55
C ASP A 79 15.64 7.62 -8.48
N GLY A 80 15.76 6.98 -9.63
CA GLY A 80 15.31 5.60 -9.79
C GLY A 80 13.80 5.44 -9.60
N PRO A 81 13.30 4.21 -9.44
CA PRO A 81 11.88 3.91 -9.35
C PRO A 81 11.28 4.07 -7.93
N MET A 82 12.10 4.35 -6.93
CA MET A 82 11.72 4.29 -5.52
C MET A 82 11.84 5.62 -4.76
N ILE A 83 12.50 6.62 -5.35
CA ILE A 83 12.73 7.90 -4.68
C ILE A 83 12.09 9.02 -5.47
N ILE A 84 11.14 9.71 -4.85
CA ILE A 84 10.54 10.93 -5.39
C ILE A 84 11.38 12.11 -4.91
N LYS A 85 12.08 12.77 -5.82
CA LYS A 85 12.86 13.97 -5.51
C LYS A 85 12.02 15.22 -5.46
N GLU A 86 11.14 15.39 -6.44
CA GLU A 86 10.34 16.61 -6.55
C GLU A 86 8.88 16.32 -6.84
N LEU A 87 8.03 17.08 -6.18
CA LEU A 87 6.61 17.22 -6.47
C LEU A 87 6.35 18.69 -6.86
N ASP A 88 5.72 18.92 -8.00
CA ASP A 88 5.38 20.26 -8.48
C ASP A 88 6.60 21.23 -8.44
N HIS A 89 7.78 20.74 -8.89
CA HIS A 89 9.06 21.45 -8.94
C HIS A 89 9.61 21.90 -7.58
N LYS A 90 9.21 21.25 -6.49
CA LYS A 90 9.76 21.48 -5.15
C LYS A 90 10.23 20.17 -4.54
N PRO A 91 11.24 20.17 -3.65
CA PRO A 91 11.65 18.98 -2.93
C PRO A 91 10.44 18.26 -2.31
N ALA A 92 10.35 16.97 -2.48
CA ALA A 92 9.17 16.20 -2.06
C ALA A 92 8.90 16.35 -0.54
N VAL A 93 9.96 16.40 0.27
CA VAL A 93 9.87 16.61 1.71
C VAL A 93 9.21 17.95 2.09
N TYR A 94 9.30 18.97 1.25
CA TYR A 94 8.66 20.27 1.50
C TYR A 94 7.16 20.13 1.75
N TYR A 95 6.48 19.23 1.03
CA TYR A 95 5.04 19.06 1.19
C TYR A 95 4.71 18.32 2.49
N TYR A 96 5.52 17.35 2.88
CA TYR A 96 5.38 16.70 4.18
C TYR A 96 5.56 17.69 5.32
N ASP A 97 6.61 18.49 5.30
CA ASP A 97 6.87 19.52 6.33
C ASP A 97 5.76 20.56 6.38
N LYS A 98 5.22 20.92 5.22
CA LYS A 98 4.13 21.91 5.12
C LYS A 98 2.81 21.41 5.73
N TYR A 99 2.46 20.15 5.53
CA TYR A 99 1.14 19.65 5.92
C TYR A 99 1.14 18.84 7.21
N ILE A 100 2.24 18.20 7.57
CA ILE A 100 2.30 17.26 8.68
C ILE A 100 3.02 17.83 9.89
N HIS A 101 3.95 18.78 9.71
CA HIS A 101 4.65 19.51 10.77
C HIS A 101 5.32 18.61 11.83
N THR A 102 5.86 17.48 11.45
CA THR A 102 6.46 16.55 12.40
C THR A 102 7.95 16.33 12.12
N PRO A 103 8.79 16.30 13.16
CA PRO A 103 10.19 15.95 13.02
C PRO A 103 10.40 14.45 12.76
N ASP A 104 9.50 13.62 13.22
CA ASP A 104 9.59 12.17 13.05
C ASP A 104 8.81 11.71 11.80
N PHE A 105 9.56 11.57 10.72
CA PHE A 105 9.01 11.19 9.43
C PHE A 105 8.53 9.74 9.40
N GLN A 106 9.20 8.83 10.09
CA GLN A 106 8.84 7.40 10.06
C GLN A 106 7.55 7.13 10.82
N GLU A 107 7.36 7.73 11.99
CA GLU A 107 6.13 7.55 12.75
C GLU A 107 4.91 8.17 12.05
N GLN A 108 5.12 9.22 11.25
CA GLN A 108 4.03 9.95 10.61
C GLN A 108 3.73 9.49 9.17
N SER A 109 4.59 8.69 8.56
CA SER A 109 4.33 8.20 7.21
C SER A 109 3.13 7.25 7.15
N LEU A 110 2.91 6.46 8.20
CA LEU A 110 1.81 5.50 8.26
C LEU A 110 0.41 6.16 8.23
N PRO A 111 0.11 7.19 9.07
CA PRO A 111 -1.16 7.90 9.00
C PRO A 111 -1.28 8.84 7.80
N PHE A 112 -0.17 9.22 7.16
CA PHE A 112 -0.14 10.16 6.04
C PHE A 112 0.62 9.62 4.83
N PRO A 113 0.12 8.57 4.17
CA PRO A 113 0.77 8.00 2.99
C PRO A 113 0.69 8.96 1.80
N LEU A 114 1.58 8.79 0.83
CA LEU A 114 1.41 9.32 -0.50
C LEU A 114 0.37 8.50 -1.24
N ILE A 115 -0.62 9.15 -1.82
CA ILE A 115 -1.62 8.49 -2.66
C ILE A 115 -1.29 8.73 -4.12
N GLN A 116 -0.92 7.69 -4.81
CA GLN A 116 -0.76 7.69 -6.27
C GLN A 116 -2.06 7.24 -6.92
N GLN A 117 -2.56 8.04 -7.86
CA GLN A 117 -3.68 7.64 -8.72
C GLN A 117 -3.13 6.99 -9.98
N TYR A 118 -3.44 5.73 -10.16
CA TYR A 118 -3.02 4.97 -11.32
C TYR A 118 -4.12 3.98 -11.74
N ASP A 119 -4.41 3.93 -13.03
CA ASP A 119 -5.42 3.03 -13.64
C ASP A 119 -6.80 3.07 -12.96
N GLY A 120 -7.21 4.27 -12.53
CA GLY A 120 -8.51 4.48 -11.86
C GLY A 120 -8.55 4.06 -10.38
N TYR A 121 -7.44 3.66 -9.81
CA TYR A 121 -7.32 3.26 -8.41
C TYR A 121 -6.34 4.13 -7.63
N ASP A 122 -6.60 4.26 -6.35
CA ASP A 122 -5.69 4.90 -5.40
C ASP A 122 -4.73 3.86 -4.82
N HIS A 123 -3.43 4.14 -4.90
CA HIS A 123 -2.37 3.32 -4.33
C HIS A 123 -1.66 4.10 -3.22
N ALA A 124 -1.67 3.55 -2.01
CA ALA A 124 -0.96 4.15 -0.88
C ALA A 124 0.50 3.71 -0.85
N HIS A 125 1.40 4.67 -0.78
CA HIS A 125 2.83 4.48 -0.61
C HIS A 125 3.27 5.08 0.72
N LEU A 126 3.92 4.27 1.54
CA LEU A 126 4.46 4.70 2.82
C LEU A 126 5.92 5.13 2.62
N PRO A 127 6.23 6.42 2.69
CA PRO A 127 7.62 6.86 2.64
C PRO A 127 8.42 6.27 3.80
N GLN A 128 9.60 5.74 3.51
CA GLN A 128 10.45 5.06 4.49
C GLN A 128 11.53 5.97 5.08
N GLY A 129 11.69 7.16 4.53
CA GLY A 129 12.71 8.10 4.99
C GLY A 129 12.83 9.33 4.11
N ARG A 130 13.82 10.15 4.42
CA ARG A 130 14.19 11.36 3.68
C ARG A 130 15.60 11.23 3.14
N THR A 131 15.84 11.70 1.94
CA THR A 131 17.18 11.85 1.40
C THR A 131 17.79 13.21 1.81
N LEU A 132 19.11 13.32 1.75
CA LEU A 132 19.82 14.56 2.12
C LEU A 132 19.43 15.77 1.26
N ASP A 133 18.98 15.51 0.05
CA ASP A 133 18.55 16.53 -0.92
C ASP A 133 17.02 16.75 -0.94
N GLY A 134 16.31 16.19 0.05
CA GLY A 134 14.88 16.44 0.26
C GLY A 134 13.93 15.56 -0.53
N GLY A 135 14.40 14.41 -1.05
CA GLY A 135 13.56 13.34 -1.59
C GLY A 135 12.92 12.48 -0.49
N ILE A 136 11.91 11.71 -0.85
CA ILE A 136 11.20 10.73 -0.02
C ILE A 136 10.99 9.42 -0.78
#